data_62934aeb2e5591adb66c78d643325eb4
#
_entry.id   62934aeb2e5591adb66c78d643325eb4
#
_cell.length_a   1.000
_cell.length_b   1.000
_cell.length_c   1.000
_cell.angle_alpha   90.00
_cell.angle_beta   90.00
_cell.angle_gamma   90.00
#
_symmetry.space_group_name_H-M   'P 1'
#
loop_
_entity.id
_entity.type
_entity.pdbx_description
1 polymer ?
#
loop_
_entity_poly.entity_id
_entity_poly.type
_entity_poly.pdbx_seq_one_letter_code
_entity_poly.pdbx_strand_id
1 'polypeptide(L)'
;ARKLKRMLVILSGLAPYKPSVENLATEIGVSKNNVPDYLVYLERAGMIGLLRDDTSGMRNLGKVEKVYVDNPSLMSVLTPNPNIGNIRETFFYNQMREKQDVTSSRVSDFTIGDYTFEIGGKKKGKKQIEDVKNGRIVKDDIETGHGIIIPLWYFGMNY
;
A
#
# COMPACT_ATOMS: atom_id res chain seq x y z
N ALA A 1 -19.79 -14.32 -3.10
CA ALA A 1 -19.75 -13.47 -1.89
C ALA A 1 -18.91 -14.05 -0.76
N ARG A 2 -19.13 -15.31 -0.29
CA ARG A 2 -18.43 -15.89 0.87
C ARG A 2 -16.90 -15.95 0.70
N LYS A 3 -16.40 -16.35 -0.46
CA LYS A 3 -14.97 -16.48 -0.77
C LYS A 3 -14.28 -15.10 -0.82
N LEU A 4 -14.94 -14.09 -1.39
CA LEU A 4 -14.43 -12.71 -1.41
C LEU A 4 -14.31 -12.11 0.01
N LYS A 5 -15.31 -12.33 0.87
CA LYS A 5 -15.24 -11.89 2.27
C LYS A 5 -14.07 -12.54 3.01
N ARG A 6 -13.88 -13.86 2.82
CA ARG A 6 -12.75 -14.57 3.41
C ARG A 6 -11.41 -14.03 2.92
N MET A 7 -11.30 -13.77 1.62
CA MET A 7 -10.11 -13.17 1.02
C MET A 7 -9.81 -11.79 1.62
N LEU A 8 -10.81 -10.94 1.77
CA LEU A 8 -10.64 -9.61 2.38
C LEU A 8 -10.11 -9.70 3.81
N VAL A 9 -10.64 -10.60 4.64
CA VAL A 9 -10.14 -10.81 6.02
C VAL A 9 -8.68 -11.28 6.03
N ILE A 10 -8.32 -12.22 5.16
CA ILE A 10 -6.94 -12.69 5.04
C ILE A 10 -6.01 -11.55 4.62
N LEU A 11 -6.38 -10.80 3.57
CA LEU A 11 -5.59 -9.68 3.09
C LEU A 11 -5.45 -8.57 4.14
N SER A 12 -6.48 -8.28 4.92
CA SER A 12 -6.42 -7.26 5.98
C SER A 12 -5.41 -7.58 7.07
N GLY A 13 -5.22 -8.87 7.38
CA GLY A 13 -4.21 -9.32 8.34
C GLY A 13 -2.78 -9.32 7.81
N LEU A 14 -2.63 -9.40 6.49
CA LEU A 14 -1.32 -9.48 5.82
C LEU A 14 -0.86 -8.15 5.21
N ALA A 15 -1.78 -7.23 4.90
CA ALA A 15 -1.49 -6.01 4.17
C ALA A 15 -0.56 -5.04 4.95
N PRO A 16 0.35 -4.35 4.26
CA PRO A 16 0.69 -4.51 2.84
C PRO A 16 1.36 -5.86 2.55
N TYR A 17 0.85 -6.56 1.57
CA TYR A 17 1.21 -7.95 1.30
C TYR A 17 1.61 -8.16 -0.16
N LYS A 18 2.76 -8.80 -0.40
CA LYS A 18 3.12 -9.27 -1.75
C LYS A 18 2.32 -10.54 -2.06
N PRO A 19 1.38 -10.50 -3.00
CA PRO A 19 0.45 -11.61 -3.20
C PRO A 19 1.16 -12.86 -3.75
N SER A 20 0.93 -14.00 -3.09
CA SER A 20 1.17 -15.33 -3.63
C SER A 20 -0.17 -15.91 -4.04
N VAL A 21 -0.37 -16.08 -5.33
CA VAL A 21 -1.62 -16.63 -5.90
C VAL A 21 -1.91 -18.02 -5.35
N GLU A 22 -0.87 -18.84 -5.22
CA GLU A 22 -0.96 -20.21 -4.70
C GLU A 22 -1.40 -20.24 -3.24
N ASN A 23 -0.78 -19.41 -2.40
CA ASN A 23 -1.13 -19.34 -0.97
C ASN A 23 -2.56 -18.85 -0.78
N LEU A 24 -2.93 -17.77 -1.46
CA LEU A 24 -4.29 -17.23 -1.40
C LEU A 24 -5.32 -18.25 -1.89
N ALA A 25 -5.05 -18.95 -2.99
CA ALA A 25 -5.92 -20.00 -3.53
C ALA A 25 -6.16 -21.10 -2.49
N THR A 26 -5.10 -21.56 -1.84
CA THR A 26 -5.16 -22.61 -0.80
C THR A 26 -5.97 -22.13 0.41
N GLU A 27 -5.66 -20.94 0.92
CA GLU A 27 -6.33 -20.43 2.12
C GLU A 27 -7.83 -20.14 1.90
N ILE A 28 -8.21 -19.69 0.70
CA ILE A 28 -9.61 -19.40 0.38
C ILE A 28 -10.36 -20.66 -0.07
N GLY A 29 -9.64 -21.69 -0.52
CA GLY A 29 -10.18 -22.92 -1.09
C GLY A 29 -10.79 -22.68 -2.46
N VAL A 30 -10.02 -22.12 -3.41
CA VAL A 30 -10.40 -21.87 -4.81
C VAL A 30 -9.28 -22.29 -5.75
N SER A 31 -9.58 -22.39 -7.05
CA SER A 31 -8.54 -22.53 -8.08
C SER A 31 -7.66 -21.29 -8.11
N LYS A 32 -6.35 -21.48 -8.30
CA LYS A 32 -5.40 -20.37 -8.47
C LYS A 32 -5.77 -19.42 -9.61
N ASN A 33 -6.42 -19.91 -10.64
CA ASN A 33 -6.86 -19.11 -11.78
C ASN A 33 -7.95 -18.10 -11.42
N ASN A 34 -8.68 -18.30 -10.33
CA ASN A 34 -9.75 -17.40 -9.87
C ASN A 34 -9.22 -16.28 -8.96
N VAL A 35 -8.02 -16.41 -8.43
CA VAL A 35 -7.46 -15.43 -7.47
C VAL A 35 -7.29 -14.04 -8.10
N PRO A 36 -6.75 -13.90 -9.32
CA PRO A 36 -6.67 -12.59 -9.98
C PRO A 36 -8.02 -11.90 -10.14
N ASP A 37 -9.05 -12.64 -10.55
CA ASP A 37 -10.40 -12.08 -10.68
C ASP A 37 -10.96 -11.60 -9.34
N TYR A 38 -10.71 -12.34 -8.26
CA TYR A 38 -11.16 -11.95 -6.92
C TYR A 38 -10.46 -10.70 -6.42
N LEU A 39 -9.17 -10.54 -6.72
CA LEU A 39 -8.44 -9.29 -6.43
C LEU A 39 -9.05 -8.11 -7.19
N VAL A 40 -9.33 -8.28 -8.48
CA VAL A 40 -9.99 -7.25 -9.30
C VAL A 40 -11.37 -6.90 -8.76
N TYR A 41 -12.18 -7.89 -8.34
CA TYR A 41 -13.50 -7.61 -7.75
C TYR A 41 -13.41 -6.83 -6.44
N LEU A 42 -12.45 -7.17 -5.57
CA LEU A 42 -12.24 -6.43 -4.32
C LEU A 42 -11.71 -5.01 -4.57
N GLU A 43 -10.82 -4.83 -5.56
CA GLU A 43 -10.33 -3.51 -5.97
C GLU A 43 -11.46 -2.65 -6.52
N ARG A 44 -12.29 -3.17 -7.42
CA ARG A 44 -13.45 -2.48 -7.99
C ARG A 44 -14.52 -2.15 -6.94
N ALA A 45 -14.63 -2.96 -5.91
CA ALA A 45 -15.52 -2.71 -4.78
C ALA A 45 -14.98 -1.69 -3.77
N GLY A 46 -13.78 -1.13 -4.00
CA GLY A 46 -13.14 -0.19 -3.09
C GLY A 46 -12.73 -0.81 -1.74
N MET A 47 -12.49 -2.12 -1.70
CA MET A 47 -12.10 -2.82 -0.47
C MET A 47 -10.58 -2.97 -0.34
N ILE A 48 -9.87 -3.00 -1.45
CA ILE A 48 -8.41 -3.10 -1.52
C ILE A 48 -7.84 -2.16 -2.58
N GLY A 49 -6.54 -1.91 -2.51
CA GLY A 49 -5.77 -1.26 -3.55
C GLY A 49 -4.62 -2.16 -4.00
N LEU A 50 -4.40 -2.21 -5.31
CA LEU A 50 -3.32 -2.99 -5.91
C LEU A 50 -2.19 -2.05 -6.34
N LEU A 51 -1.11 -2.02 -5.58
CA LEU A 51 0.10 -1.29 -5.94
C LEU A 51 0.86 -2.06 -7.02
N ARG A 52 1.03 -1.45 -8.17
CA ARG A 52 1.70 -2.04 -9.33
C ARG A 52 3.08 -1.43 -9.56
N ASP A 53 3.93 -2.16 -10.26
CA ASP A 53 5.18 -1.61 -10.75
C ASP A 53 4.96 -0.68 -11.97
N ASP A 54 6.00 0.07 -12.34
CA ASP A 54 5.99 1.01 -13.48
C ASP A 54 6.58 0.38 -14.76
N THR A 55 6.67 -0.94 -14.86
CA THR A 55 7.41 -1.61 -15.96
C THR A 55 6.73 -1.53 -17.32
N SER A 56 5.43 -1.25 -17.37
CA SER A 56 4.65 -1.24 -18.62
C SER A 56 4.33 0.15 -19.16
N GLY A 57 4.67 1.23 -18.45
CA GLY A 57 4.26 2.59 -18.79
C GLY A 57 2.74 2.80 -18.77
N MET A 58 1.98 1.76 -18.46
CA MET A 58 0.52 1.80 -18.28
C MET A 58 0.16 1.22 -16.92
N ARG A 59 -0.32 2.05 -16.03
CA ARG A 59 -0.67 1.74 -14.63
C ARG A 59 -1.46 0.43 -14.44
N ASN A 60 -2.40 0.17 -15.34
CA ASN A 60 -3.30 -0.98 -15.21
C ASN A 60 -2.71 -2.31 -15.69
N LEU A 61 -1.55 -2.28 -16.34
CA LEU A 61 -0.87 -3.47 -16.90
C LEU A 61 0.39 -3.85 -16.12
N GLY A 62 0.84 -3.01 -15.19
CA GLY A 62 1.96 -3.31 -14.31
C GLY A 62 1.67 -4.52 -13.42
N LYS A 63 2.73 -5.24 -13.06
CA LYS A 63 2.65 -6.37 -12.13
C LYS A 63 2.25 -5.88 -10.75
N VAL A 64 1.33 -6.58 -10.09
CA VAL A 64 0.96 -6.30 -8.70
C VAL A 64 2.11 -6.66 -7.78
N GLU A 65 2.70 -5.65 -7.14
CA GLU A 65 3.81 -5.81 -6.20
C GLU A 65 3.34 -5.89 -4.73
N LYS A 66 2.32 -5.10 -4.37
CA LYS A 66 1.72 -5.16 -3.03
C LYS A 66 0.19 -5.01 -3.11
N VAL A 67 -0.49 -5.65 -2.19
CA VAL A 67 -1.93 -5.47 -1.94
C VAL A 67 -2.09 -4.72 -0.62
N TYR A 68 -2.88 -3.66 -0.64
CA TYR A 68 -3.30 -2.89 0.52
C TYR A 68 -4.79 -3.08 0.76
N VAL A 69 -5.27 -3.00 1.99
CA VAL A 69 -6.69 -2.70 2.22
C VAL A 69 -6.98 -1.26 1.82
N ASP A 70 -8.22 -0.95 1.52
CA ASP A 70 -8.60 0.37 1.01
C ASP A 70 -8.17 1.50 1.95
N ASN A 71 -8.45 1.36 3.25
CA ASN A 71 -8.01 2.34 4.23
C ASN A 71 -7.64 1.70 5.59
N PRO A 72 -6.91 2.44 6.46
CA PRO A 72 -6.47 1.94 7.76
C PRO A 72 -7.59 1.50 8.70
N SER A 73 -8.78 2.10 8.60
CA SER A 73 -9.93 1.74 9.43
C SER A 73 -10.36 0.29 9.18
N LEU A 74 -10.30 -0.18 7.93
CA LEU A 74 -10.57 -1.59 7.60
C LEU A 74 -9.56 -2.53 8.27
N MET A 75 -8.28 -2.16 8.32
CA MET A 75 -7.28 -2.95 9.05
C MET A 75 -7.65 -3.07 10.53
N SER A 76 -8.01 -1.98 11.17
CA SER A 76 -8.34 -1.95 12.60
C SER A 76 -9.61 -2.74 12.94
N VAL A 77 -10.57 -2.79 12.02
CA VAL A 77 -11.83 -3.54 12.20
C VAL A 77 -11.68 -5.04 11.93
N LEU A 78 -10.88 -5.38 10.91
CA LEU A 78 -10.79 -6.76 10.41
C LEU A 78 -9.63 -7.54 11.03
N THR A 79 -8.65 -6.86 11.63
CA THR A 79 -7.42 -7.48 12.17
C THR A 79 -7.17 -7.06 13.61
N PRO A 80 -7.07 -8.01 14.54
CA PRO A 80 -6.62 -7.69 15.89
C PRO A 80 -5.17 -7.16 15.88
N ASN A 81 -4.93 -6.02 16.52
CA ASN A 81 -3.61 -5.42 16.69
C ASN A 81 -2.81 -5.27 15.38
N PRO A 82 -3.29 -4.52 14.38
CA PRO A 82 -2.59 -4.34 13.13
C PRO A 82 -1.25 -3.64 13.35
N ASN A 83 -0.24 -4.01 12.55
CA ASN A 83 1.09 -3.40 12.63
C ASN A 83 1.02 -1.90 12.29
N ILE A 84 1.57 -1.06 13.15
CA ILE A 84 1.54 0.41 12.98
C ILE A 84 2.28 0.87 11.73
N GLY A 85 3.36 0.19 11.31
CA GLY A 85 4.05 0.48 10.06
C GLY A 85 3.14 0.24 8.84
N ASN A 86 2.40 -0.87 8.87
CA ASN A 86 1.44 -1.22 7.82
C ASN A 86 0.28 -0.21 7.76
N ILE A 87 -0.18 0.28 8.91
CA ILE A 87 -1.20 1.35 8.98
C ILE A 87 -0.69 2.62 8.30
N ARG A 88 0.56 3.04 8.56
CA ARG A 88 1.17 4.23 7.98
C ARG A 88 1.28 4.14 6.45
N GLU A 89 1.82 3.03 5.95
CA GLU A 89 1.91 2.80 4.50
C GLU A 89 0.52 2.78 3.85
N THR A 90 -0.45 2.08 4.47
CA THR A 90 -1.82 2.00 3.96
C THR A 90 -2.48 3.38 3.93
N PHE A 91 -2.30 4.20 4.97
CA PHE A 91 -2.81 5.57 5.00
C PHE A 91 -2.24 6.41 3.87
N PHE A 92 -0.91 6.43 3.72
CA PHE A 92 -0.25 7.18 2.65
C PHE A 92 -0.75 6.76 1.27
N TYR A 93 -0.76 5.44 1.00
CA TYR A 93 -1.22 4.89 -0.27
C TYR A 93 -2.68 5.26 -0.57
N ASN A 94 -3.58 5.09 0.41
CA ASN A 94 -4.99 5.47 0.29
C ASN A 94 -5.15 6.94 -0.09
N GLN A 95 -4.48 7.85 0.63
CA GLN A 95 -4.61 9.29 0.39
C GLN A 95 -4.03 9.72 -0.98
N MET A 96 -2.93 9.11 -1.40
CA MET A 96 -2.26 9.53 -2.63
C MET A 96 -2.88 8.95 -3.89
N ARG A 97 -3.35 7.71 -3.88
CA ARG A 97 -3.86 7.01 -5.07
C ARG A 97 -5.13 7.62 -5.67
N GLU A 98 -5.88 8.42 -4.90
CA GLU A 98 -7.11 9.07 -5.38
C GLU A 98 -6.85 10.11 -6.48
N LYS A 99 -5.72 10.80 -6.39
CA LYS A 99 -5.39 11.91 -7.30
C LYS A 99 -4.05 11.74 -8.01
N GLN A 100 -3.24 10.78 -7.60
CA GLN A 100 -1.88 10.59 -8.10
C GLN A 100 -1.69 9.17 -8.64
N ASP A 101 -0.80 9.04 -9.59
CA ASP A 101 -0.36 7.74 -10.08
C ASP A 101 0.75 7.20 -9.17
N VAL A 102 0.36 6.32 -8.25
CA VAL A 102 1.26 5.74 -7.26
C VAL A 102 1.73 4.38 -7.75
N THR A 103 3.04 4.21 -7.87
CA THR A 103 3.67 2.94 -8.24
C THR A 103 4.61 2.44 -7.15
N SER A 104 4.97 1.16 -7.20
CA SER A 104 5.95 0.60 -6.29
C SER A 104 7.34 1.15 -6.60
N SER A 105 8.10 1.49 -5.55
CA SER A 105 9.50 1.86 -5.71
C SER A 105 10.41 0.63 -5.66
N ARG A 106 11.51 0.66 -6.41
CA ARG A 106 12.56 -0.38 -6.35
C ARG A 106 13.48 -0.22 -5.15
N VAL A 107 13.52 0.97 -4.57
CA VAL A 107 14.48 1.34 -3.51
C VAL A 107 13.80 1.75 -2.21
N SER A 108 12.48 1.97 -2.23
CA SER A 108 11.71 2.47 -1.10
C SER A 108 10.26 1.96 -1.16
N ASP A 109 9.30 2.64 -0.53
CA ASP A 109 7.91 2.21 -0.50
C ASP A 109 7.16 2.57 -1.78
N PHE A 110 7.19 3.85 -2.19
CA PHE A 110 6.38 4.37 -3.29
C PHE A 110 7.15 5.30 -4.22
N THR A 111 6.71 5.34 -5.49
CA THR A 111 7.09 6.35 -6.47
C THR A 111 5.84 7.08 -6.97
N ILE A 112 5.91 8.41 -7.06
CA ILE A 112 4.86 9.29 -7.60
C ILE A 112 5.54 10.34 -8.47
N GLY A 113 5.36 10.25 -9.79
CA GLY A 113 6.12 11.07 -10.73
C GLY A 113 7.63 10.88 -10.52
N ASP A 114 8.35 11.98 -10.34
CA ASP A 114 9.80 11.95 -10.11
C ASP A 114 10.22 11.78 -8.63
N TYR A 115 9.25 11.65 -7.72
CA TYR A 115 9.52 11.57 -6.29
C TYR A 115 9.43 10.13 -5.77
N THR A 116 10.34 9.80 -4.87
CA THR A 116 10.36 8.52 -4.15
C THR A 116 10.07 8.76 -2.68
N PHE A 117 9.16 7.98 -2.10
CA PHE A 117 8.68 8.14 -0.74
C PHE A 117 9.00 6.93 0.11
N GLU A 118 9.57 7.18 1.29
CA GLU A 118 9.82 6.20 2.35
C GLU A 118 8.97 6.55 3.55
N ILE A 119 8.12 5.61 3.99
CA ILE A 119 7.15 5.85 5.05
C ILE A 119 7.64 5.23 6.36
N GLY A 120 7.44 5.95 7.47
CA GLY A 120 7.81 5.40 8.76
C GLY A 120 7.35 6.22 9.96
N GLY A 121 7.76 5.78 11.13
CA GLY A 121 7.52 6.50 12.39
C GLY A 121 8.59 7.58 12.66
N LYS A 122 8.46 8.28 13.77
CA LYS A 122 9.35 9.37 14.22
C LYS A 122 10.84 9.03 14.11
N LYS A 123 11.22 7.78 14.42
CA LYS A 123 12.62 7.32 14.43
C LYS A 123 13.13 6.82 13.08
N LYS A 124 12.32 6.86 12.02
CA LYS A 124 12.75 6.39 10.67
C LYS A 124 13.99 7.15 10.22
N GLY A 125 15.05 6.40 9.88
CA GLY A 125 16.33 6.96 9.40
C GLY A 125 16.30 7.36 7.93
N LYS A 126 17.36 8.03 7.46
CA LYS A 126 17.49 8.50 6.08
C LYS A 126 18.19 7.49 5.15
N LYS A 127 18.86 6.48 5.71
CA LYS A 127 19.80 5.59 5.01
C LYS A 127 19.26 5.01 3.70
N GLN A 128 17.98 4.68 3.64
CA GLN A 128 17.38 4.02 2.48
C GLN A 128 17.12 4.99 1.31
N ILE A 129 17.04 6.29 1.58
CA ILE A 129 16.63 7.30 0.60
C ILE A 129 17.63 8.44 0.44
N GLU A 130 18.75 8.41 1.17
CA GLU A 130 19.72 9.49 1.26
C GLU A 130 20.31 9.84 -0.12
N ASP A 131 20.61 8.82 -0.94
CA ASP A 131 21.21 8.96 -2.27
C ASP A 131 20.15 8.95 -3.40
N VAL A 132 18.86 8.94 -3.05
CA VAL A 132 17.79 8.92 -4.03
C VAL A 132 17.41 10.33 -4.45
N LYS A 133 17.57 10.63 -5.75
CA LYS A 133 17.13 11.92 -6.31
C LYS A 133 15.64 12.11 -6.04
N ASN A 134 15.28 13.28 -5.52
CA ASN A 134 13.91 13.60 -5.11
C ASN A 134 13.32 12.66 -4.05
N GLY A 135 14.17 12.03 -3.23
CA GLY A 135 13.73 11.21 -2.11
C GLY A 135 13.02 12.04 -1.03
N ARG A 136 11.96 11.49 -0.46
CA ARG A 136 11.19 12.08 0.64
C ARG A 136 10.96 11.04 1.72
N ILE A 137 11.10 11.45 2.98
CA ILE A 137 10.80 10.62 4.14
C ILE A 137 9.50 11.14 4.75
N VAL A 138 8.49 10.30 4.77
CA VAL A 138 7.21 10.61 5.39
C VAL A 138 7.19 10.03 6.79
N LYS A 139 7.14 10.87 7.80
CA LYS A 139 7.18 10.47 9.21
C LYS A 139 5.86 10.72 9.92
N ASP A 140 5.43 9.70 10.63
CA ASP A 140 4.38 9.82 11.64
C ASP A 140 4.95 10.30 12.98
N ASP A 141 4.07 10.76 13.88
CA ASP A 141 4.42 11.29 15.21
C ASP A 141 5.38 12.49 15.19
N ILE A 142 5.31 13.32 14.16
CA ILE A 142 5.99 14.63 14.09
C ILE A 142 5.00 15.72 13.67
N GLU A 143 5.15 16.92 14.24
CA GLU A 143 4.28 18.06 13.95
C GLU A 143 4.75 18.83 12.71
N THR A 144 6.05 18.99 12.55
CA THR A 144 6.65 19.77 11.47
C THR A 144 7.71 18.97 10.72
N GLY A 145 7.83 19.24 9.42
CA GLY A 145 8.86 18.67 8.56
C GLY A 145 10.00 19.65 8.31
N HIS A 146 11.14 19.15 7.83
CA HIS A 146 12.28 19.95 7.39
C HIS A 146 13.08 19.19 6.32
N GLY A 147 13.58 19.92 5.33
CA GLY A 147 14.33 19.34 4.22
C GLY A 147 13.52 18.30 3.44
N ILE A 148 13.97 17.04 3.45
CA ILE A 148 13.30 15.93 2.78
C ILE A 148 12.24 15.23 3.66
N ILE A 149 12.05 15.68 4.90
CA ILE A 149 11.14 15.06 5.87
C ILE A 149 9.78 15.78 5.81
N ILE A 150 8.72 15.00 5.62
CA ILE A 150 7.33 15.49 5.55
C ILE A 150 6.51 14.75 6.61
N PRO A 151 5.68 15.45 7.42
CA PRO A 151 4.76 14.80 8.33
C PRO A 151 3.71 13.97 7.59
N LEU A 152 3.41 12.77 8.09
CA LEU A 152 2.42 11.88 7.47
C LEU A 152 1.01 12.49 7.44
N TRP A 153 0.63 13.26 8.45
CA TRP A 153 -0.68 13.89 8.52
C TRP A 153 -0.95 14.92 7.41
N TYR A 154 0.09 15.52 6.79
CA TYR A 154 -0.08 16.42 5.64
C TYR A 154 -0.83 15.76 4.47
N PHE A 155 -0.60 14.46 4.27
CA PHE A 155 -1.23 13.71 3.19
C PHE A 155 -2.72 13.45 3.45
N GLY A 156 -3.17 13.51 4.71
CA GLY A 156 -4.59 13.43 5.07
C GLY A 156 -5.43 14.66 4.69
N MET A 157 -4.80 15.74 4.24
CA MET A 157 -5.47 16.97 3.78
C MET A 157 -5.54 17.07 2.25
N ASN A 158 -5.28 15.99 1.55
CA ASN A 158 -5.22 15.95 0.08
C ASN A 158 -6.62 15.76 -0.55
N TYR A 159 -7.55 16.64 -0.20
CA TYR A 159 -8.94 16.61 -0.72
C TYR A 159 -9.07 17.36 -2.05
#